data_36ea11b1ef4c188642fde718b0f4f029
#
_entry.id   36ea11b1ef4c188642fde718b0f4f029
#
_cell.length_a   1.000
_cell.length_b   1.000
_cell.length_c   1.000
_cell.angle_alpha   90.00
_cell.angle_beta   90.00
_cell.angle_gamma   90.00
#
_symmetry.space_group_name_H-M   'P 1'
#
loop_
_entity.id
_entity.type
_entity.pdbx_description
1 polymer ?
#
loop_
_entity_poly.entity_id
_entity_poly.type
_entity_poly.pdbx_seq_one_letter_code
_entity_poly.pdbx_strand_id
1 'polypeptide(L)'
;MDNEFLSSAALDDLECAWGCTQGFLKAAPSNSIPVLCVFDNEEVGSMSAQGAGSRILETQLVRICEALNLNLARMLAQSFMVSADNAHAIHPNHPEVADAANAPVMNQGVVMKFNSNLSYCTNGHSAAVFRKVADKAGVPVQAFYNRADTRGGSTLGHISLAHVSIPTVDIGLPQLAMHSCYETAGVKDALYLEDVMTAFYGTSLEVTENGCNLK
;
A
#
# COMPACT_ATOMS: atom_id res chain seq x y z
N MET A 1 -16.04 24.28 5.78
CA MET A 1 -15.19 23.11 5.44
C MET A 1 -16.09 21.88 5.59
N ASP A 2 -16.71 21.47 4.55
CA ASP A 2 -17.84 20.53 4.48
C ASP A 2 -17.44 19.05 4.75
N ASN A 3 -16.75 18.79 5.86
CA ASN A 3 -16.21 17.46 6.20
C ASN A 3 -15.22 16.89 5.15
N GLU A 4 -14.44 17.76 4.52
CA GLU A 4 -13.46 17.35 3.50
C GLU A 4 -12.20 16.77 4.11
N PHE A 5 -11.87 17.19 5.34
CA PHE A 5 -10.65 16.78 6.01
C PHE A 5 -10.94 16.21 7.40
N LEU A 6 -10.11 15.29 7.81
CA LEU A 6 -10.03 14.82 9.18
C LEU A 6 -8.64 15.14 9.73
N SER A 7 -8.57 15.40 11.03
CA SER A 7 -7.28 15.63 11.68
C SER A 7 -7.22 14.87 13.00
N SER A 8 -6.12 14.16 13.21
CA SER A 8 -5.86 13.35 14.40
C SER A 8 -4.37 13.11 14.55
N ALA A 9 -3.93 12.62 15.67
CA ALA A 9 -2.64 11.99 15.80
C ALA A 9 -2.66 10.58 15.17
N ALA A 10 -1.51 10.12 14.71
CA ALA A 10 -1.30 8.75 14.22
C ALA A 10 -2.23 8.35 13.05
N LEU A 11 -2.59 9.29 12.15
CA LEU A 11 -3.19 8.93 10.87
C LEU A 11 -2.22 8.09 10.05
N ASP A 12 -0.97 8.42 10.13
CA ASP A 12 0.13 7.58 9.73
C ASP A 12 0.47 6.58 10.86
N ASP A 13 0.23 5.27 10.68
CA ASP A 13 -0.42 4.69 9.49
C ASP A 13 -1.73 3.94 9.87
N LEU A 14 -2.46 4.44 10.87
CA LEU A 14 -3.75 3.84 11.25
C LEU A 14 -4.81 4.01 10.16
N GLU A 15 -4.69 5.03 9.32
CA GLU A 15 -5.62 5.26 8.23
C GLU A 15 -5.52 4.16 7.15
N CYS A 16 -4.31 3.82 6.70
CA CYS A 16 -4.12 2.72 5.76
C CYS A 16 -4.46 1.37 6.40
N ALA A 17 -4.09 1.16 7.67
CA ALA A 17 -4.46 -0.06 8.38
C ALA A 17 -5.98 -0.25 8.45
N TRP A 18 -6.73 0.85 8.70
CA TRP A 18 -8.20 0.83 8.71
C TRP A 18 -8.75 0.53 7.32
N GLY A 19 -8.33 1.26 6.28
CA GLY A 19 -8.83 1.10 4.91
C GLY A 19 -8.58 -0.31 4.36
N CYS A 20 -7.37 -0.85 4.57
CA CYS A 20 -7.02 -2.22 4.19
C CYS A 20 -7.88 -3.25 4.94
N THR A 21 -8.14 -3.04 6.24
CA THR A 21 -8.99 -3.92 7.04
C THR A 21 -10.43 -3.89 6.56
N GLN A 22 -10.99 -2.71 6.29
CA GLN A 22 -12.36 -2.60 5.77
C GLN A 22 -12.49 -3.28 4.41
N GLY A 23 -11.53 -3.07 3.51
CA GLY A 23 -11.50 -3.73 2.21
C GLY A 23 -11.42 -5.24 2.33
N PHE A 24 -10.58 -5.78 3.25
CA PHE A 24 -10.48 -7.20 3.52
C PHE A 24 -11.80 -7.81 4.00
N LEU A 25 -12.50 -7.12 4.91
CA LEU A 25 -13.77 -7.61 5.49
C LEU A 25 -14.94 -7.54 4.51
N LYS A 26 -14.92 -6.59 3.56
CA LYS A 26 -16.02 -6.37 2.59
C LYS A 26 -15.84 -7.14 1.28
N ALA A 27 -14.63 -7.64 1.01
CA ALA A 27 -14.33 -8.29 -0.26
C ALA A 27 -15.19 -9.53 -0.50
N ALA A 28 -15.66 -9.66 -1.74
CA ALA A 28 -16.32 -10.87 -2.18
C ALA A 28 -15.31 -12.04 -2.29
N PRO A 29 -15.73 -13.30 -2.06
CA PRO A 29 -14.87 -14.44 -2.29
C PRO A 29 -14.32 -14.50 -3.73
N SER A 30 -13.06 -14.84 -3.87
CA SER A 30 -12.37 -15.02 -5.15
C SER A 30 -11.62 -16.36 -5.17
N ASN A 31 -10.95 -16.66 -6.27
CA ASN A 31 -10.09 -17.84 -6.35
C ASN A 31 -8.70 -17.62 -5.73
N SER A 32 -8.44 -16.43 -5.21
CA SER A 32 -7.24 -16.11 -4.44
C SER A 32 -7.47 -16.26 -2.94
N ILE A 33 -6.43 -16.51 -2.18
CA ILE A 33 -6.47 -16.50 -0.72
C ILE A 33 -6.10 -15.09 -0.26
N PRO A 34 -7.06 -14.29 0.24
CA PRO A 34 -6.76 -12.96 0.73
C PRO A 34 -6.01 -13.06 2.06
N VAL A 35 -4.94 -12.28 2.20
CA VAL A 35 -4.15 -12.17 3.42
C VAL A 35 -4.00 -10.71 3.76
N LEU A 36 -4.35 -10.33 4.99
CA LEU A 36 -4.07 -9.02 5.56
C LEU A 36 -3.03 -9.20 6.67
N CYS A 37 -1.98 -8.42 6.64
CA CYS A 37 -0.98 -8.36 7.70
C CYS A 37 -0.79 -6.90 8.14
N VAL A 38 -1.03 -6.62 9.40
CA VAL A 38 -0.75 -5.32 10.02
C VAL A 38 0.44 -5.53 10.94
N PHE A 39 1.55 -4.84 10.64
CA PHE A 39 2.77 -4.91 11.43
C PHE A 39 2.78 -3.86 12.53
N ASP A 40 3.51 -4.15 13.59
CA ASP A 40 3.80 -3.22 14.67
C ASP A 40 5.17 -2.56 14.47
N ASN A 41 5.39 -1.43 15.16
CA ASN A 41 6.67 -0.73 15.23
C ASN A 41 7.20 -0.13 13.92
N GLU A 42 6.37 0.12 12.91
CA GLU A 42 6.87 0.75 11.69
C GLU A 42 7.60 2.06 11.99
N GLU A 43 6.96 2.97 12.70
CA GLU A 43 7.42 4.32 13.03
C GLU A 43 8.68 4.37 13.94
N VAL A 44 8.85 3.37 14.77
CA VAL A 44 10.02 3.29 15.67
C VAL A 44 11.11 2.35 15.15
N GLY A 45 10.82 1.61 14.10
CA GLY A 45 11.75 0.72 13.40
C GLY A 45 11.20 -0.68 13.17
N SER A 46 11.07 -1.03 11.91
CA SER A 46 10.51 -2.32 11.45
C SER A 46 11.35 -3.55 11.80
N MET A 47 12.59 -3.39 12.28
CA MET A 47 13.52 -4.48 12.64
C MET A 47 13.26 -4.98 14.06
N SER A 48 12.03 -5.36 14.34
CA SER A 48 11.57 -5.92 15.61
C SER A 48 10.93 -7.30 15.40
N ALA A 49 10.64 -8.03 16.47
CA ALA A 49 10.06 -9.37 16.38
C ALA A 49 8.65 -9.38 15.74
N GLN A 50 7.93 -8.26 15.79
CA GLN A 50 6.57 -8.07 15.26
C GLN A 50 6.50 -7.10 14.09
N GLY A 51 7.62 -6.52 13.68
CA GLY A 51 7.72 -5.58 12.57
C GLY A 51 7.88 -6.25 11.21
N ALA A 52 7.86 -5.44 10.14
CA ALA A 52 7.99 -5.90 8.76
C ALA A 52 9.35 -6.59 8.45
N GLY A 53 10.39 -6.28 9.21
CA GLY A 53 11.71 -6.92 9.11
C GLY A 53 11.81 -8.27 9.81
N SER A 54 10.77 -8.72 10.49
CA SER A 54 10.73 -10.04 11.11
C SER A 54 10.32 -11.13 10.10
N ARG A 55 10.43 -12.38 10.53
CA ARG A 55 9.94 -13.52 9.73
C ARG A 55 8.46 -13.86 10.00
N ILE A 56 7.71 -12.98 10.66
CA ILE A 56 6.33 -13.28 11.06
C ILE A 56 5.44 -13.53 9.84
N LEU A 57 5.52 -12.70 8.80
CA LEU A 57 4.74 -12.87 7.57
C LEU A 57 5.08 -14.21 6.90
N GLU A 58 6.35 -14.47 6.63
CA GLU A 58 6.80 -15.72 6.02
C GLU A 58 6.32 -16.94 6.83
N THR A 59 6.51 -16.90 8.15
CA THR A 59 6.11 -17.99 9.04
C THR A 59 4.60 -18.25 9.00
N GLN A 60 3.78 -17.19 8.98
CA GLN A 60 2.33 -17.37 8.88
C GLN A 60 1.92 -17.90 7.50
N LEU A 61 2.54 -17.45 6.42
CA LEU A 61 2.28 -17.98 5.07
C LEU A 61 2.65 -19.46 4.96
N VAL A 62 3.78 -19.90 5.55
CA VAL A 62 4.14 -21.32 5.66
C VAL A 62 3.00 -22.09 6.34
N ARG A 63 2.57 -21.67 7.54
CA ARG A 63 1.50 -22.33 8.30
C ARG A 63 0.17 -22.40 7.58
N ILE A 64 -0.21 -21.32 6.86
CA ILE A 64 -1.43 -21.30 6.04
C ILE A 64 -1.31 -22.31 4.90
N CYS A 65 -0.18 -22.33 4.19
CA CYS A 65 0.02 -23.29 3.10
C CYS A 65 0.03 -24.75 3.59
N GLU A 66 0.68 -25.03 4.71
CA GLU A 66 0.67 -26.36 5.31
C GLU A 66 -0.76 -26.79 5.70
N ALA A 67 -1.53 -25.92 6.35
CA ALA A 67 -2.90 -26.21 6.76
C ALA A 67 -3.84 -26.47 5.57
N LEU A 68 -3.56 -25.84 4.42
CA LEU A 68 -4.33 -25.99 3.17
C LEU A 68 -3.73 -27.04 2.22
N ASN A 69 -2.67 -27.73 2.62
CA ASN A 69 -1.91 -28.68 1.78
C ASN A 69 -1.46 -28.05 0.45
N LEU A 70 -0.93 -26.82 0.51
CA LEU A 70 -0.42 -26.05 -0.62
C LEU A 70 1.10 -25.93 -0.56
N ASN A 71 1.73 -25.77 -1.73
CA ASN A 71 3.18 -25.51 -1.82
C ASN A 71 3.43 -23.99 -1.79
N LEU A 72 4.10 -23.51 -0.72
CA LEU A 72 4.38 -22.08 -0.53
C LEU A 72 5.08 -21.44 -1.73
N ALA A 73 6.13 -22.07 -2.26
CA ALA A 73 6.91 -21.47 -3.36
C ALA A 73 6.04 -21.27 -4.62
N ARG A 74 5.14 -22.22 -4.91
CA ARG A 74 4.18 -22.08 -6.03
C ARG A 74 3.14 -21.01 -5.75
N MET A 75 2.68 -20.89 -4.52
CA MET A 75 1.73 -19.83 -4.13
C MET A 75 2.36 -18.45 -4.25
N LEU A 76 3.58 -18.27 -3.73
CA LEU A 76 4.30 -17.00 -3.83
C LEU A 76 4.55 -16.58 -5.29
N ALA A 77 4.90 -17.52 -6.17
CA ALA A 77 5.10 -17.24 -7.59
C ALA A 77 3.82 -16.74 -8.32
N GLN A 78 2.65 -16.93 -7.72
CA GLN A 78 1.35 -16.49 -8.24
C GLN A 78 0.69 -15.42 -7.36
N SER A 79 1.44 -14.86 -6.43
CA SER A 79 0.94 -13.86 -5.47
C SER A 79 1.31 -12.44 -5.89
N PHE A 80 0.58 -11.50 -5.35
CA PHE A 80 0.82 -10.07 -5.49
C PHE A 80 0.59 -9.39 -4.14
N MET A 81 1.41 -8.40 -3.80
CA MET A 81 1.31 -7.67 -2.54
C MET A 81 1.00 -6.19 -2.78
N VAL A 82 0.14 -5.65 -1.96
CA VAL A 82 -0.03 -4.21 -1.76
C VAL A 82 0.58 -3.87 -0.41
N SER A 83 1.57 -3.00 -0.40
CA SER A 83 2.14 -2.39 0.80
C SER A 83 1.51 -1.02 0.95
N ALA A 84 0.80 -0.79 2.03
CA ALA A 84 0.04 0.43 2.27
C ALA A 84 0.62 1.17 3.48
N ASP A 85 0.96 2.44 3.27
CA ASP A 85 1.55 3.35 4.22
C ASP A 85 1.44 4.79 3.68
N ASN A 86 1.05 5.77 4.52
CA ASN A 86 0.66 7.09 4.06
C ASN A 86 1.74 7.82 3.22
N ALA A 87 1.34 8.81 2.46
CA ALA A 87 2.19 9.58 1.57
C ALA A 87 2.09 11.08 1.88
N HIS A 88 3.17 11.82 1.61
CA HIS A 88 3.13 13.28 1.73
C HIS A 88 2.22 13.90 0.65
N ALA A 89 1.22 14.68 1.07
CA ALA A 89 0.51 15.59 0.17
C ALA A 89 1.36 16.84 -0.13
N ILE A 90 1.07 17.50 -1.25
CA ILE A 90 1.66 18.81 -1.53
C ILE A 90 1.27 19.81 -0.43
N HIS A 91 2.27 20.45 0.17
CA HIS A 91 2.03 21.44 1.21
C HIS A 91 1.64 22.79 0.58
N PRO A 92 0.49 23.39 0.92
CA PRO A 92 -0.02 24.59 0.25
C PRO A 92 0.90 25.80 0.38
N ASN A 93 1.66 25.90 1.47
CA ASN A 93 2.59 27.02 1.70
C ASN A 93 4.03 26.69 1.28
N HIS A 94 4.35 25.43 0.97
CA HIS A 94 5.68 24.96 0.62
C HIS A 94 5.64 23.95 -0.55
N PRO A 95 5.04 24.35 -1.69
CA PRO A 95 4.95 23.44 -2.84
C PRO A 95 6.33 23.09 -3.42
N GLU A 96 7.33 23.92 -3.16
CA GLU A 96 8.71 23.73 -3.62
C GLU A 96 9.42 22.53 -2.99
N VAL A 97 8.92 21.97 -1.90
CA VAL A 97 9.52 20.77 -1.27
C VAL A 97 9.06 19.47 -1.95
N ALA A 98 8.00 19.53 -2.76
CA ALA A 98 7.48 18.38 -3.52
C ALA A 98 8.09 18.31 -4.94
N ASP A 99 8.01 17.14 -5.57
CA ASP A 99 8.27 17.01 -7.01
C ASP A 99 7.22 17.80 -7.80
N ALA A 100 7.66 18.63 -8.75
CA ALA A 100 6.76 19.56 -9.44
C ALA A 100 5.70 18.88 -10.32
N ALA A 101 5.93 17.64 -10.74
CA ALA A 101 5.04 16.89 -11.64
C ALA A 101 4.22 15.80 -10.93
N ASN A 102 4.68 15.35 -9.76
CA ASN A 102 4.13 14.16 -9.08
C ASN A 102 3.90 14.43 -7.58
N ALA A 103 3.22 15.53 -7.28
CA ALA A 103 2.85 15.93 -5.92
C ALA A 103 1.38 15.56 -5.64
N PRO A 104 1.10 14.61 -4.75
CA PRO A 104 -0.27 14.21 -4.44
C PRO A 104 -1.08 15.31 -3.75
N VAL A 105 -2.37 15.32 -4.03
CA VAL A 105 -3.35 16.25 -3.45
C VAL A 105 -4.36 15.45 -2.64
N MET A 106 -4.69 15.90 -1.44
CA MET A 106 -5.72 15.28 -0.62
C MET A 106 -7.10 15.26 -1.32
N ASN A 107 -7.88 14.23 -1.08
CA ASN A 107 -9.19 13.96 -1.69
C ASN A 107 -9.16 13.74 -3.22
N GLN A 108 -8.00 13.40 -3.78
CA GLN A 108 -7.84 13.10 -5.21
C GLN A 108 -7.46 11.64 -5.48
N GLY A 109 -7.52 10.78 -4.49
CA GLY A 109 -7.33 9.34 -4.65
C GLY A 109 -6.06 8.79 -4.08
N VAL A 110 -5.96 7.45 -4.19
CA VAL A 110 -4.85 6.67 -3.64
C VAL A 110 -3.55 6.98 -4.37
N VAL A 111 -2.46 7.08 -3.62
CA VAL A 111 -1.14 7.42 -4.13
C VAL A 111 -0.30 6.16 -4.36
N MET A 112 0.24 5.97 -5.56
CA MET A 112 1.30 5.00 -5.80
C MET A 112 2.66 5.67 -5.59
N LYS A 113 3.51 5.07 -4.76
CA LYS A 113 4.84 5.60 -4.40
C LYS A 113 5.92 4.96 -5.27
N PHE A 114 6.79 5.78 -5.85
CA PHE A 114 7.90 5.34 -6.70
C PHE A 114 9.23 5.89 -6.20
N ASN A 115 10.27 5.09 -6.27
CA ASN A 115 11.62 5.51 -5.92
C ASN A 115 12.65 4.73 -6.75
N SER A 116 13.61 5.45 -7.35
CA SER A 116 14.67 4.84 -8.16
C SER A 116 15.67 4.00 -7.35
N ASN A 117 15.77 4.26 -6.04
CA ASN A 117 16.62 3.49 -5.11
C ASN A 117 15.91 2.27 -4.53
N LEU A 118 14.66 1.99 -4.99
CA LEU A 118 13.84 0.88 -4.49
C LEU A 118 13.51 0.95 -2.99
N SER A 119 13.55 2.16 -2.40
CA SER A 119 12.98 2.39 -1.06
C SER A 119 11.46 2.27 -1.04
N TYR A 120 10.84 2.33 -2.23
CA TYR A 120 9.49 1.85 -2.53
C TYR A 120 9.60 0.77 -3.61
N CYS A 121 8.87 -0.32 -3.46
CA CYS A 121 9.00 -1.48 -4.34
C CYS A 121 8.23 -1.37 -5.66
N THR A 122 7.45 -0.32 -5.85
CA THR A 122 6.64 -0.13 -7.06
C THR A 122 7.51 -0.10 -8.31
N ASN A 123 7.15 -0.91 -9.28
CA ASN A 123 7.72 -0.90 -10.62
C ASN A 123 6.60 -0.82 -11.68
N GLY A 124 6.98 -0.75 -12.96
CA GLY A 124 6.00 -0.61 -14.05
C GLY A 124 4.96 -1.74 -14.10
N HIS A 125 5.36 -2.98 -13.77
CA HIS A 125 4.43 -4.11 -13.74
C HIS A 125 3.46 -4.00 -12.56
N SER A 126 3.96 -3.81 -11.34
CA SER A 126 3.11 -3.73 -10.15
C SER A 126 2.18 -2.51 -10.20
N ALA A 127 2.66 -1.38 -10.72
CA ALA A 127 1.84 -0.20 -10.96
C ALA A 127 0.70 -0.47 -11.97
N ALA A 128 0.98 -1.19 -13.06
CA ALA A 128 -0.04 -1.52 -14.06
C ALA A 128 -1.12 -2.44 -13.48
N VAL A 129 -0.74 -3.44 -12.68
CA VAL A 129 -1.68 -4.33 -11.98
C VAL A 129 -2.57 -3.53 -11.05
N PHE A 130 -1.99 -2.70 -10.19
CA PHE A 130 -2.76 -1.90 -9.24
C PHE A 130 -3.69 -0.89 -9.93
N ARG A 131 -3.25 -0.22 -11.00
CA ARG A 131 -4.10 0.67 -11.80
C ARG A 131 -5.34 -0.05 -12.33
N LYS A 132 -5.18 -1.28 -12.83
CA LYS A 132 -6.32 -2.09 -13.29
C LYS A 132 -7.32 -2.41 -12.19
N VAL A 133 -6.85 -2.67 -10.98
CA VAL A 133 -7.74 -2.86 -9.82
C VAL A 133 -8.45 -1.56 -9.47
N ALA A 134 -7.73 -0.44 -9.44
CA ALA A 134 -8.30 0.88 -9.18
C ALA A 134 -9.34 1.30 -10.23
N ASP A 135 -9.05 1.07 -11.52
CA ASP A 135 -9.99 1.31 -12.61
C ASP A 135 -11.29 0.49 -12.42
N LYS A 136 -11.17 -0.78 -12.03
CA LYS A 136 -12.32 -1.66 -11.75
C LYS A 136 -13.15 -1.15 -10.56
N ALA A 137 -12.51 -0.57 -9.56
CA ALA A 137 -13.15 0.03 -8.39
C ALA A 137 -13.70 1.45 -8.66
N GLY A 138 -13.34 2.08 -9.77
CA GLY A 138 -13.66 3.49 -10.04
C GLY A 138 -12.90 4.48 -9.15
N VAL A 139 -11.75 4.07 -8.62
CA VAL A 139 -10.93 4.84 -7.69
C VAL A 139 -9.83 5.60 -8.43
N PRO A 140 -9.72 6.92 -8.25
CA PRO A 140 -8.63 7.69 -8.83
C PRO A 140 -7.29 7.35 -8.18
N VAL A 141 -6.21 7.41 -8.98
CA VAL A 141 -4.85 7.10 -8.55
C VAL A 141 -3.90 8.21 -8.91
N GLN A 142 -3.08 8.62 -7.96
CA GLN A 142 -2.02 9.61 -8.09
C GLN A 142 -0.65 8.94 -8.08
N ALA A 143 0.39 9.65 -8.50
CA ALA A 143 1.77 9.21 -8.38
C ALA A 143 2.54 10.11 -7.42
N PHE A 144 3.43 9.52 -6.63
CA PHE A 144 4.36 10.23 -5.76
C PHE A 144 5.80 9.86 -6.11
N TYR A 145 6.62 10.89 -6.25
CA TYR A 145 8.06 10.79 -6.34
C TYR A 145 8.69 11.78 -5.37
N ASN A 146 9.75 11.38 -4.70
CA ASN A 146 10.58 12.32 -3.96
C ASN A 146 11.29 13.27 -4.94
N ARG A 147 11.51 14.52 -4.55
CA ARG A 147 12.42 15.38 -5.28
C ARG A 147 13.79 14.71 -5.41
N ALA A 148 14.42 14.85 -6.57
CA ALA A 148 15.69 14.19 -6.86
C ALA A 148 16.86 14.65 -5.96
N ASP A 149 16.75 15.84 -5.38
CA ASP A 149 17.75 16.45 -4.49
C ASP A 149 17.44 16.29 -2.99
N THR A 150 16.36 15.58 -2.65
CA THR A 150 15.99 15.30 -1.26
C THR A 150 16.06 13.81 -0.96
N ARG A 151 16.55 13.49 0.24
CA ARG A 151 16.51 12.10 0.71
C ARG A 151 15.06 11.73 1.02
N GLY A 152 14.56 10.70 0.36
CA GLY A 152 13.25 10.13 0.66
C GLY A 152 13.28 9.22 1.88
N GLY A 153 12.09 8.94 2.41
CA GLY A 153 11.86 7.87 3.36
C GLY A 153 11.84 6.49 2.70
N SER A 154 11.44 5.50 3.45
CA SER A 154 11.19 4.14 3.00
C SER A 154 9.92 3.63 3.67
N THR A 155 9.37 2.52 3.19
CA THR A 155 8.17 1.90 3.73
C THR A 155 8.43 0.45 4.11
N LEU A 156 7.44 -0.17 4.74
CA LEU A 156 7.51 -1.58 5.13
C LEU A 156 7.60 -2.55 3.94
N GLY A 157 7.18 -2.14 2.74
CA GLY A 157 7.13 -3.00 1.56
C GLY A 157 8.48 -3.56 1.17
N HIS A 158 9.49 -2.71 0.96
CA HIS A 158 10.83 -3.16 0.58
C HIS A 158 11.51 -3.99 1.68
N ILE A 159 11.16 -3.76 2.96
CA ILE A 159 11.67 -4.54 4.09
C ILE A 159 11.05 -5.95 4.06
N SER A 160 9.74 -6.05 3.87
CA SER A 160 9.03 -7.33 3.79
C SER A 160 9.49 -8.19 2.61
N LEU A 161 9.87 -7.57 1.48
CA LEU A 161 10.38 -8.27 0.29
C LEU A 161 11.65 -9.06 0.56
N ALA A 162 12.44 -8.72 1.56
CA ALA A 162 13.61 -9.50 1.97
C ALA A 162 13.25 -10.91 2.45
N HIS A 163 12.02 -11.11 2.91
CA HIS A 163 11.52 -12.38 3.46
C HIS A 163 10.46 -13.03 2.57
N VAL A 164 9.68 -12.22 1.85
CA VAL A 164 8.60 -12.68 0.96
C VAL A 164 8.71 -11.99 -0.39
N SER A 165 9.51 -12.57 -1.29
CA SER A 165 9.85 -11.98 -2.59
C SER A 165 8.74 -12.20 -3.60
N ILE A 166 7.75 -11.28 -3.67
CA ILE A 166 6.64 -11.29 -4.62
C ILE A 166 6.46 -9.90 -5.26
N PRO A 167 5.86 -9.80 -6.46
CA PRO A 167 5.57 -8.50 -7.05
C PRO A 167 4.75 -7.62 -6.10
N THR A 168 5.24 -6.41 -5.83
CA THR A 168 4.68 -5.51 -4.82
C THR A 168 4.49 -4.11 -5.36
N VAL A 169 3.40 -3.47 -4.99
CA VAL A 169 3.14 -2.04 -5.17
C VAL A 169 3.11 -1.36 -3.81
N ASP A 170 3.80 -0.24 -3.67
CA ASP A 170 3.67 0.64 -2.50
C ASP A 170 2.65 1.73 -2.80
N ILE A 171 1.65 1.81 -1.95
CA ILE A 171 0.59 2.81 -2.02
C ILE A 171 0.48 3.56 -0.70
N GLY A 172 -0.31 4.63 -0.69
CA GLY A 172 -0.64 5.35 0.53
C GLY A 172 -1.73 6.37 0.33
N LEU A 173 -2.11 7.05 1.39
CA LEU A 173 -3.05 8.16 1.35
C LEU A 173 -2.31 9.49 1.54
N PRO A 174 -2.66 10.53 0.77
CA PRO A 174 -1.97 11.81 0.87
C PRO A 174 -2.39 12.56 2.13
N GLN A 175 -1.41 12.91 2.97
CA GLN A 175 -1.64 13.66 4.20
C GLN A 175 -0.66 14.81 4.40
N LEU A 176 -1.00 15.73 5.28
CA LEU A 176 -0.15 16.82 5.76
C LEU A 176 0.29 16.58 7.19
N ALA A 177 1.44 17.15 7.54
CA ALA A 177 1.99 17.12 8.89
C ALA A 177 2.25 15.71 9.44
N MET A 178 2.60 14.77 8.56
CA MET A 178 3.03 13.40 8.91
C MET A 178 4.05 13.42 10.05
N HIS A 179 3.90 12.51 11.01
CA HIS A 179 4.70 12.40 12.24
C HIS A 179 4.53 13.58 13.23
N SER A 180 3.60 14.50 12.99
CA SER A 180 3.25 15.51 13.97
C SER A 180 2.24 14.97 14.99
N CYS A 181 2.04 15.73 16.07
CA CYS A 181 0.98 15.38 17.03
C CYS A 181 -0.44 15.65 16.51
N TYR A 182 -0.58 16.23 15.32
CA TYR A 182 -1.87 16.57 14.71
C TYR A 182 -1.75 16.56 13.18
N GLU A 183 -1.97 15.41 12.59
CA GLU A 183 -1.90 15.14 11.16
C GLU A 183 -3.24 15.47 10.50
N THR A 184 -3.24 15.68 9.19
CA THR A 184 -4.46 16.01 8.42
C THR A 184 -4.50 15.23 7.12
N ALA A 185 -5.61 14.54 6.89
CA ALA A 185 -5.87 13.73 5.70
C ALA A 185 -7.21 14.06 5.03
N GLY A 186 -7.40 13.58 3.82
CA GLY A 186 -8.63 13.75 3.05
C GLY A 186 -9.64 12.65 3.36
N VAL A 187 -10.86 13.01 3.74
CA VAL A 187 -11.92 12.03 4.08
C VAL A 187 -12.25 11.11 2.90
N LYS A 188 -12.21 11.63 1.65
CA LYS A 188 -12.48 10.80 0.47
C LYS A 188 -11.41 9.76 0.22
N ASP A 189 -10.15 10.07 0.54
CA ASP A 189 -9.04 9.17 0.27
C ASP A 189 -9.12 7.90 1.12
N ALA A 190 -9.57 8.01 2.37
CA ALA A 190 -9.84 6.85 3.23
C ALA A 190 -10.90 5.92 2.61
N LEU A 191 -11.99 6.48 2.05
CA LEU A 191 -13.02 5.70 1.37
C LEU A 191 -12.50 5.09 0.05
N TYR A 192 -11.71 5.83 -0.70
CA TYR A 192 -11.07 5.32 -1.92
C TYR A 192 -10.13 4.13 -1.61
N LEU A 193 -9.40 4.18 -0.49
CA LEU A 193 -8.58 3.04 -0.08
C LEU A 193 -9.44 1.82 0.26
N GLU A 194 -10.52 2.00 1.01
CA GLU A 194 -11.47 0.93 1.31
C GLU A 194 -12.01 0.29 0.02
N ASP A 195 -12.46 1.10 -0.94
CA ASP A 195 -13.05 0.63 -2.20
C ASP A 195 -12.03 -0.12 -3.06
N VAL A 196 -10.82 0.42 -3.24
CA VAL A 196 -9.79 -0.25 -4.03
C VAL A 196 -9.28 -1.53 -3.36
N MET A 197 -9.16 -1.56 -2.04
CA MET A 197 -8.77 -2.78 -1.32
C MET A 197 -9.89 -3.83 -1.32
N THR A 198 -11.15 -3.43 -1.28
CA THR A 198 -12.29 -4.34 -1.49
C THR A 198 -12.20 -5.00 -2.87
N ALA A 199 -11.94 -4.22 -3.91
CA ALA A 199 -11.75 -4.75 -5.26
C ALA A 199 -10.50 -5.63 -5.38
N PHE A 200 -9.39 -5.24 -4.75
CA PHE A 200 -8.15 -6.01 -4.74
C PHE A 200 -8.34 -7.40 -4.13
N TYR A 201 -8.87 -7.49 -2.93
CA TYR A 201 -9.09 -8.77 -2.26
C TYR A 201 -10.15 -9.64 -2.95
N GLY A 202 -11.12 -9.03 -3.62
CA GLY A 202 -12.13 -9.71 -4.43
C GLY A 202 -11.67 -10.12 -5.83
N THR A 203 -10.44 -9.79 -6.21
CA THR A 203 -9.89 -10.08 -7.54
C THR A 203 -8.96 -11.30 -7.47
N SER A 204 -9.13 -12.23 -8.42
CA SER A 204 -8.17 -13.30 -8.63
C SER A 204 -7.11 -12.87 -9.62
N LEU A 205 -5.85 -13.12 -9.26
CA LEU A 205 -4.70 -12.81 -10.08
C LEU A 205 -4.14 -14.11 -10.67
N GLU A 206 -4.01 -14.16 -11.98
CA GLU A 206 -3.42 -15.29 -12.70
C GLU A 206 -2.15 -14.82 -13.41
N VAL A 207 -1.01 -15.31 -12.94
CA VAL A 207 0.28 -15.03 -13.58
C VAL A 207 0.44 -15.94 -14.80
N THR A 208 0.75 -15.36 -15.95
CA THR A 208 0.97 -16.05 -17.24
C THR A 208 2.36 -15.74 -17.78
N GLU A 209 2.79 -16.46 -18.83
CA GLU A 209 4.07 -16.17 -19.52
C GLU A 209 4.14 -14.74 -20.09
N ASN A 210 3.00 -14.14 -20.42
CA ASN A 210 2.90 -12.83 -21.05
C ASN A 210 2.48 -11.71 -20.10
N GLY A 211 2.40 -11.97 -18.79
CA GLY A 211 2.01 -10.98 -17.80
C GLY A 211 1.02 -11.51 -16.76
N CYS A 212 0.02 -10.70 -16.42
CA CYS A 212 -0.93 -10.99 -15.35
C CYS A 212 -2.36 -10.69 -15.82
N ASN A 213 -3.25 -11.66 -15.63
CA ASN A 213 -4.69 -11.49 -15.85
C ASN A 213 -5.40 -11.28 -14.53
N LEU A 214 -6.31 -10.31 -14.48
CA LEU A 214 -7.22 -10.06 -13.36
C LEU A 214 -8.59 -10.62 -13.70
N LYS A 215 -9.13 -11.47 -12.82
CA LYS A 215 -10.46 -12.10 -12.96
C LYS A 215 -11.39 -11.67 -11.85
#